data_fdadcca46bc76d2a1987ce5b76b6b60e
#
_entry.id   fdadcca46bc76d2a1987ce5b76b6b60e
#
_cell.length_a   1.000
_cell.length_b   1.000
_cell.length_c   1.000
_cell.angle_alpha   90.00
_cell.angle_beta   90.00
_cell.angle_gamma   90.00
#
_symmetry.space_group_name_H-M   'P 1'
#
loop_
_entity.id
_entity.type
_entity.pdbx_description
1 polymer ?
#
loop_
_entity_poly.entity_id
_entity_poly.type
_entity_poly.pdbx_seq_one_letter_code
_entity_poly.pdbx_strand_id
1 'polypeptide(L)'
;MVRKFAIIALLALTAASNASESGTIAARAQRSINAGKYAKAYYQLERALLASRKEADLLSEGRVLLAMAQIRTQSLDLDFADSLISIVRPEALDNTTGTNLLRAKIALANARENYGDGAKLCGKVDEDALKKADKATAAAFYAECAISYAGSHRSDDAAEALKMAGKKSNKKGGFYAFTAAIMADLEGNSGEADSLYRVAEAKSIEGNKPYMTATILYKRSKLKTTKAEEAEDLKLRCKNAFELMGLPNNSKRCAE
;
A
#
# COMPACT_ATOMS: atom_id res chain seq x y z
N MET A 1 -21.36 -11.61 17.96
CA MET A 1 -19.88 -11.70 18.12
C MET A 1 -19.25 -11.29 16.80
N VAL A 2 -18.90 -10.00 16.64
CA VAL A 2 -18.39 -9.43 15.39
C VAL A 2 -16.88 -9.53 15.40
N ARG A 3 -16.30 -10.46 14.64
CA ARG A 3 -14.85 -10.55 14.41
C ARG A 3 -14.44 -9.47 13.42
N LYS A 4 -13.77 -8.43 13.94
CA LYS A 4 -13.12 -7.38 13.15
C LYS A 4 -11.88 -7.96 12.48
N PHE A 5 -11.93 -8.22 11.18
CA PHE A 5 -10.75 -8.46 10.37
C PHE A 5 -10.43 -7.21 9.57
N ALA A 6 -9.46 -6.44 10.07
CA ALA A 6 -8.88 -5.34 9.33
C ALA A 6 -7.59 -5.83 8.68
N ILE A 7 -7.60 -6.02 7.38
CA ILE A 7 -6.38 -6.29 6.61
C ILE A 7 -6.32 -5.26 5.49
N ILE A 8 -5.56 -4.22 5.77
CA ILE A 8 -4.85 -3.45 4.74
C ILE A 8 -3.38 -3.77 4.98
N ALA A 9 -2.57 -3.76 3.93
CA ALA A 9 -1.12 -3.77 4.06
C ALA A 9 -0.66 -2.52 4.83
N LEU A 10 -0.88 -2.59 6.12
CA LEU A 10 -0.45 -1.61 7.09
C LEU A 10 0.96 -1.99 7.50
N LEU A 11 1.83 -1.00 7.58
CA LEU A 11 2.95 -1.07 8.50
C LEU A 11 2.32 -1.41 9.87
N ALA A 12 2.40 -2.69 10.28
CA ALA A 12 2.12 -3.06 11.64
C ALA A 12 3.25 -2.44 12.46
N LEU A 13 3.00 -1.26 13.00
CA LEU A 13 3.79 -0.73 14.11
C LEU A 13 3.44 -1.63 15.30
N THR A 14 4.13 -2.78 15.37
CA THR A 14 4.01 -3.69 16.49
C THR A 14 4.47 -2.95 17.73
N ALA A 15 3.52 -2.58 18.59
CA ALA A 15 3.79 -2.09 19.91
C ALA A 15 4.33 -3.27 20.74
N ALA A 16 5.63 -3.32 20.91
CA ALA A 16 6.26 -4.14 21.93
C ALA A 16 6.85 -3.23 23.01
N SER A 17 6.33 -3.37 24.19
CA SER A 17 6.89 -3.06 25.52
C SER A 17 7.61 -1.72 25.71
N ASN A 18 7.06 -0.90 26.60
CA ASN A 18 7.48 0.47 26.96
C ASN A 18 7.31 1.42 25.75
N ALA A 19 6.08 1.91 25.59
CA ALA A 19 5.73 2.75 24.45
C ALA A 19 6.60 4.01 24.49
N SER A 20 7.65 4.05 23.64
CA SER A 20 8.41 5.26 23.39
C SER A 20 7.46 6.37 22.92
N GLU A 21 7.81 7.61 23.13
CA GLU A 21 6.99 8.73 22.66
C GLU A 21 6.75 8.61 21.15
N SER A 22 7.82 8.30 20.40
CA SER A 22 7.76 8.08 18.95
C SER A 22 6.78 6.97 18.56
N GLY A 23 6.83 5.82 19.23
CA GLY A 23 5.92 4.68 18.97
C GLY A 23 4.46 5.02 19.25
N THR A 24 4.18 5.75 20.34
CA THR A 24 2.83 6.18 20.68
C THR A 24 2.26 7.13 19.62
N ILE A 25 3.05 8.09 19.15
CA ILE A 25 2.61 9.05 18.12
C ILE A 25 2.43 8.34 16.79
N ALA A 26 3.36 7.45 16.41
CA ALA A 26 3.26 6.66 15.18
C ALA A 26 2.00 5.76 15.15
N ALA A 27 1.63 5.14 16.26
CA ALA A 27 0.40 4.37 16.37
C ALA A 27 -0.87 5.25 16.19
N ARG A 28 -0.84 6.52 16.62
CA ARG A 28 -1.93 7.49 16.34
C ARG A 28 -1.97 7.86 14.86
N ALA A 29 -0.82 8.08 14.24
CA ALA A 29 -0.72 8.35 12.80
C ALA A 29 -1.32 7.20 11.99
N GLN A 30 -1.02 5.96 12.38
CA GLN A 30 -1.59 4.79 11.72
C GLN A 30 -3.12 4.74 11.77
N ARG A 31 -3.72 5.09 12.94
CA ARG A 31 -5.18 5.21 13.03
C ARG A 31 -5.73 6.30 12.11
N SER A 32 -5.00 7.41 11.96
CA SER A 32 -5.38 8.50 11.05
C SER A 32 -5.30 8.07 9.58
N ILE A 33 -4.27 7.31 9.17
CA ILE A 33 -4.16 6.72 7.83
C ILE A 33 -5.37 5.82 7.55
N ASN A 34 -5.68 4.93 8.49
CA ASN A 34 -6.80 4.00 8.36
C ASN A 34 -8.16 4.71 8.20
N ALA A 35 -8.29 5.87 8.82
CA ALA A 35 -9.48 6.72 8.73
C ALA A 35 -9.46 7.66 7.51
N GLY A 36 -8.47 7.57 6.62
CA GLY A 36 -8.32 8.44 5.45
C GLY A 36 -7.93 9.90 5.77
N LYS A 37 -7.44 10.17 6.99
CA LYS A 37 -7.05 11.52 7.44
C LYS A 37 -5.55 11.77 7.19
N TYR A 38 -5.15 11.83 5.92
CA TYR A 38 -3.75 11.81 5.51
C TYR A 38 -2.93 13.00 5.99
N ALA A 39 -3.45 14.22 5.91
CA ALA A 39 -2.76 15.42 6.41
C ALA A 39 -2.49 15.32 7.92
N LYS A 40 -3.49 14.88 8.70
CA LYS A 40 -3.32 14.64 10.14
C LYS A 40 -2.31 13.55 10.43
N ALA A 41 -2.35 12.45 9.66
CA ALA A 41 -1.41 11.34 9.80
C ALA A 41 0.02 11.80 9.54
N TYR A 42 0.23 12.57 8.46
CA TYR A 42 1.56 13.06 8.09
C TYR A 42 2.13 13.98 9.18
N TYR A 43 1.35 14.93 9.68
CA TYR A 43 1.77 15.78 10.80
C TYR A 43 2.13 14.95 12.06
N GLN A 44 1.38 13.91 12.37
CA GLN A 44 1.70 13.01 13.48
C GLN A 44 3.00 12.25 13.24
N LEU A 45 3.27 11.82 12.00
CA LEU A 45 4.53 11.15 11.64
C LEU A 45 5.74 12.09 11.74
N GLU A 46 5.60 13.37 11.35
CA GLU A 46 6.66 14.36 11.56
C GLU A 46 7.03 14.50 13.04
N ARG A 47 6.03 14.54 13.92
CA ARG A 47 6.26 14.55 15.37
C ARG A 47 6.90 13.26 15.87
N ALA A 48 6.49 12.10 15.35
CA ALA A 48 7.09 10.82 15.70
C ALA A 48 8.56 10.75 15.24
N LEU A 49 8.87 11.32 14.07
CA LEU A 49 10.23 11.41 13.55
C LEU A 49 11.14 12.26 14.46
N LEU A 50 10.64 13.41 14.90
CA LEU A 50 11.37 14.26 15.84
C LEU A 50 11.61 13.55 17.18
N ALA A 51 10.62 12.83 17.68
CA ALA A 51 10.75 12.06 18.92
C ALA A 51 11.76 10.92 18.75
N SER A 52 11.72 10.11 17.68
CA SER A 52 12.69 9.04 17.45
C SER A 52 14.12 9.54 17.35
N ARG A 53 14.34 10.69 16.70
CA ARG A 53 15.64 11.32 16.62
C ARG A 53 16.15 11.81 17.97
N LYS A 54 15.28 12.40 18.79
CA LYS A 54 15.58 12.80 20.15
C LYS A 54 15.91 11.60 21.06
N GLU A 55 15.24 10.49 20.84
CA GLU A 55 15.45 9.22 21.55
C GLU A 55 16.67 8.45 21.01
N ALA A 56 17.29 8.88 19.90
CA ALA A 56 18.32 8.16 19.14
C ALA A 56 17.88 6.75 18.72
N ASP A 57 16.57 6.53 18.53
CA ASP A 57 15.95 5.25 18.12
C ASP A 57 15.92 5.15 16.59
N LEU A 58 17.00 4.63 16.01
CA LEU A 58 17.14 4.49 14.55
C LEU A 58 16.12 3.54 13.93
N LEU A 59 15.68 2.50 14.67
CA LEU A 59 14.66 1.57 14.19
C LEU A 59 13.30 2.27 14.06
N SER A 60 12.90 3.02 15.09
CA SER A 60 11.68 3.83 15.04
C SER A 60 11.77 4.93 13.99
N GLU A 61 12.91 5.60 13.84
CA GLU A 61 13.15 6.56 12.75
C GLU A 61 12.88 5.92 11.38
N GLY A 62 13.48 4.76 11.12
CA GLY A 62 13.28 4.03 9.86
C GLY A 62 11.82 3.66 9.62
N ARG A 63 11.11 3.17 10.63
CA ARG A 63 9.68 2.85 10.54
C ARG A 63 8.82 4.08 10.20
N VAL A 64 9.10 5.20 10.83
CA VAL A 64 8.37 6.46 10.61
C VAL A 64 8.65 7.00 9.21
N LEU A 65 9.90 7.02 8.75
CA LEU A 65 10.26 7.43 7.40
C LEU A 65 9.56 6.59 6.33
N LEU A 66 9.47 5.27 6.51
CA LEU A 66 8.76 4.38 5.60
C LEU A 66 7.24 4.64 5.61
N ALA A 67 6.65 4.95 6.76
CA ALA A 67 5.23 5.33 6.83
C ALA A 67 4.96 6.67 6.12
N MET A 68 5.85 7.66 6.27
CA MET A 68 5.79 8.93 5.53
C MET A 68 5.93 8.71 4.03
N ALA A 69 6.90 7.89 3.60
CA ALA A 69 7.11 7.54 2.20
C ALA A 69 5.88 6.84 1.60
N GLN A 70 5.23 5.95 2.36
CA GLN A 70 3.98 5.32 1.92
C GLN A 70 2.88 6.35 1.67
N ILE A 71 2.68 7.32 2.56
CA ILE A 71 1.70 8.40 2.36
C ILE A 71 2.05 9.19 1.09
N ARG A 72 3.33 9.52 0.87
CA ARG A 72 3.76 10.27 -0.32
C ARG A 72 3.56 9.46 -1.61
N THR A 73 3.87 8.17 -1.61
CA THR A 73 3.57 7.28 -2.74
C THR A 73 2.07 7.24 -3.02
N GLN A 74 1.25 7.09 -1.99
CA GLN A 74 -0.21 7.09 -2.11
C GLN A 74 -0.78 8.43 -2.59
N SER A 75 -0.15 9.56 -2.22
CA SER A 75 -0.55 10.91 -2.68
C SER A 75 0.06 11.31 -4.03
N LEU A 76 0.75 10.39 -4.71
CA LEU A 76 1.43 10.60 -5.99
C LEU A 76 2.54 11.68 -5.94
N ASP A 77 3.13 11.88 -4.77
CA ASP A 77 4.33 12.72 -4.56
C ASP A 77 5.57 11.81 -4.54
N LEU A 78 5.87 11.25 -5.73
CA LEU A 78 6.79 10.11 -5.87
C LEU A 78 8.25 10.48 -5.63
N ASP A 79 8.66 11.69 -5.95
CA ASP A 79 10.04 12.15 -5.75
C ASP A 79 10.31 12.39 -4.26
N PHE A 80 9.33 12.92 -3.55
CA PHE A 80 9.48 13.06 -2.12
C PHE A 80 9.43 11.70 -1.40
N ALA A 81 8.60 10.76 -1.87
CA ALA A 81 8.62 9.39 -1.37
C ALA A 81 10.00 8.75 -1.53
N ASP A 82 10.63 8.90 -2.69
CA ASP A 82 11.98 8.40 -2.99
C ASP A 82 13.03 9.00 -2.04
N SER A 83 12.97 10.33 -1.85
CA SER A 83 13.85 11.04 -0.91
C SER A 83 13.72 10.50 0.52
N LEU A 84 12.49 10.22 0.99
CA LEU A 84 12.28 9.64 2.32
C LEU A 84 12.81 8.19 2.42
N ILE A 85 12.66 7.39 1.37
CA ILE A 85 13.20 6.02 1.32
C ILE A 85 14.72 6.03 1.33
N SER A 86 15.35 6.98 0.63
CA SER A 86 16.81 7.06 0.46
C SER A 86 17.57 7.35 1.76
N ILE A 87 16.94 8.05 2.71
CA ILE A 87 17.55 8.40 4.01
C ILE A 87 17.33 7.34 5.09
N VAL A 88 16.57 6.27 4.81
CA VAL A 88 16.44 5.15 5.74
C VAL A 88 17.77 4.39 5.83
N ARG A 89 18.22 4.07 7.03
CA ARG A 89 19.46 3.34 7.32
C ARG A 89 19.19 1.84 7.41
N PRO A 90 19.53 1.04 6.38
CA PRO A 90 19.18 -0.39 6.36
C PRO A 90 19.79 -1.20 7.50
N GLU A 91 21.00 -0.82 7.94
CA GLU A 91 21.75 -1.49 9.00
C GLU A 91 21.09 -1.39 10.39
N ALA A 92 20.19 -0.44 10.57
CA ALA A 92 19.47 -0.23 11.83
C ALA A 92 18.10 -0.94 11.88
N LEU A 93 17.73 -1.69 10.82
CA LEU A 93 16.40 -2.25 10.67
C LEU A 93 16.32 -3.70 11.16
N ASP A 94 15.19 -4.05 11.77
CA ASP A 94 14.81 -5.44 11.97
C ASP A 94 14.27 -6.09 10.68
N ASN A 95 14.07 -7.42 10.69
CA ASN A 95 13.62 -8.17 9.52
C ASN A 95 12.30 -7.64 8.94
N THR A 96 11.35 -7.26 9.78
CA THR A 96 10.06 -6.70 9.36
C THR A 96 10.23 -5.34 8.69
N THR A 97 11.02 -4.46 9.29
CA THR A 97 11.23 -3.10 8.78
C THR A 97 12.12 -3.12 7.52
N GLY A 98 13.13 -4.00 7.47
CA GLY A 98 13.95 -4.22 6.27
C GLY A 98 13.12 -4.74 5.09
N THR A 99 12.21 -5.69 5.33
CA THR A 99 11.25 -6.16 4.32
C THR A 99 10.33 -5.02 3.88
N ASN A 100 9.86 -4.18 4.80
CA ASN A 100 9.05 -3.01 4.46
C ASN A 100 9.84 -1.95 3.65
N LEU A 101 11.14 -1.78 3.89
CA LEU A 101 11.97 -0.90 3.06
C LEU A 101 12.01 -1.41 1.61
N LEU A 102 12.25 -2.71 1.42
CA LEU A 102 12.25 -3.30 0.08
C LEU A 102 10.87 -3.18 -0.58
N ARG A 103 9.80 -3.48 0.15
CA ARG A 103 8.43 -3.30 -0.31
C ARG A 103 8.13 -1.85 -0.70
N ALA A 104 8.58 -0.86 0.08
CA ALA A 104 8.37 0.56 -0.25
C ALA A 104 9.04 0.96 -1.57
N LYS A 105 10.26 0.43 -1.83
CA LYS A 105 10.95 0.63 -3.11
C LYS A 105 10.19 0.00 -4.28
N ILE A 106 9.65 -1.21 -4.10
CA ILE A 106 8.84 -1.89 -5.11
C ILE A 106 7.53 -1.12 -5.36
N ALA A 107 6.83 -0.71 -4.30
CA ALA A 107 5.59 0.07 -4.42
C ALA A 107 5.82 1.41 -5.14
N LEU A 108 6.96 2.08 -4.89
CA LEU A 108 7.33 3.29 -5.60
C LEU A 108 7.61 3.02 -7.09
N ALA A 109 8.31 1.92 -7.42
CA ALA A 109 8.52 1.50 -8.80
C ALA A 109 7.19 1.19 -9.51
N ASN A 110 6.26 0.48 -8.84
CA ASN A 110 4.92 0.22 -9.34
C ASN A 110 4.11 1.52 -9.56
N ALA A 111 4.20 2.48 -8.65
CA ALA A 111 3.53 3.77 -8.76
C ALA A 111 4.07 4.63 -9.92
N ARG A 112 5.34 4.45 -10.27
CA ARG A 112 6.00 5.04 -11.45
C ARG A 112 5.77 4.22 -12.74
N GLU A 113 5.02 3.12 -12.66
CA GLU A 113 4.82 2.14 -13.75
C GLU A 113 6.12 1.49 -14.24
N ASN A 114 7.17 1.56 -13.43
CA ASN A 114 8.48 0.94 -13.66
C ASN A 114 8.50 -0.52 -13.19
N TYR A 115 7.58 -1.32 -13.71
CA TYR A 115 7.33 -2.70 -13.24
C TYR A 115 8.56 -3.61 -13.36
N GLY A 116 9.38 -3.42 -14.41
CA GLY A 116 10.61 -4.17 -14.61
C GLY A 116 11.63 -3.97 -13.48
N ASP A 117 11.75 -2.73 -12.97
CA ASP A 117 12.62 -2.45 -11.83
C ASP A 117 12.01 -2.95 -10.52
N GLY A 118 10.70 -2.86 -10.37
CA GLY A 118 9.97 -3.51 -9.28
C GLY A 118 10.23 -5.03 -9.23
N ALA A 119 10.13 -5.70 -10.38
CA ALA A 119 10.40 -7.14 -10.51
C ALA A 119 11.85 -7.52 -10.15
N LYS A 120 12.84 -6.70 -10.57
CA LYS A 120 14.25 -6.89 -10.16
C LYS A 120 14.43 -6.74 -8.64
N LEU A 121 13.72 -5.79 -8.02
CA LEU A 121 13.76 -5.60 -6.58
C LEU A 121 13.14 -6.79 -5.82
N CYS A 122 12.07 -7.38 -6.33
CA CYS A 122 11.49 -8.60 -5.76
C CYS A 122 12.51 -9.74 -5.63
N GLY A 123 13.37 -9.92 -6.64
CA GLY A 123 14.42 -10.91 -6.63
C GLY A 123 15.59 -10.65 -5.66
N LYS A 124 15.62 -9.48 -5.02
CA LYS A 124 16.65 -9.10 -4.03
C LYS A 124 16.25 -9.38 -2.59
N VAL A 125 15.09 -10.00 -2.38
CA VAL A 125 14.62 -10.29 -1.02
C VAL A 125 15.51 -11.31 -0.33
N ASP A 126 15.84 -11.05 0.93
CA ASP A 126 16.39 -12.05 1.82
C ASP A 126 15.23 -12.95 2.30
N GLU A 127 15.21 -14.18 1.81
CA GLU A 127 14.16 -15.15 2.11
C GLU A 127 14.05 -15.46 3.61
N ASP A 128 15.16 -15.46 4.34
CA ASP A 128 15.16 -15.73 5.78
C ASP A 128 14.65 -14.53 6.57
N ALA A 129 14.97 -13.32 6.15
CA ALA A 129 14.38 -12.10 6.70
C ALA A 129 12.87 -12.04 6.42
N LEU A 130 12.43 -12.39 5.19
CA LEU A 130 11.03 -12.44 4.81
C LEU A 130 10.22 -13.49 5.61
N LYS A 131 10.82 -14.66 5.89
CA LYS A 131 10.18 -15.69 6.75
C LYS A 131 9.99 -15.21 8.19
N LYS A 132 10.91 -14.38 8.70
CA LYS A 132 10.89 -13.81 10.06
C LYS A 132 10.04 -12.54 10.16
N ALA A 133 9.72 -11.88 9.03
CA ALA A 133 8.84 -10.72 9.00
C ALA A 133 7.42 -11.10 9.44
N ASP A 134 6.66 -10.13 9.95
CA ASP A 134 5.26 -10.36 10.28
C ASP A 134 4.45 -10.72 9.03
N LYS A 135 3.33 -11.45 9.26
CA LYS A 135 2.51 -11.99 8.16
C LYS A 135 1.93 -10.90 7.26
N ALA A 136 1.59 -9.73 7.81
CA ALA A 136 0.99 -8.65 7.03
C ALA A 136 2.03 -7.99 6.12
N THR A 137 3.25 -7.79 6.63
CA THR A 137 4.39 -7.29 5.84
C THR A 137 4.76 -8.25 4.72
N ALA A 138 4.86 -9.54 5.02
CA ALA A 138 5.15 -10.55 4.00
C ALA A 138 4.05 -10.64 2.93
N ALA A 139 2.78 -10.58 3.33
CA ALA A 139 1.65 -10.55 2.39
C ALA A 139 1.72 -9.32 1.46
N ALA A 140 2.00 -8.15 2.03
CA ALA A 140 2.11 -6.91 1.27
C ALA A 140 3.31 -6.91 0.32
N PHE A 141 4.46 -7.46 0.74
CA PHE A 141 5.62 -7.64 -0.12
C PHE A 141 5.28 -8.50 -1.35
N TYR A 142 4.69 -9.68 -1.14
CA TYR A 142 4.29 -10.54 -2.24
C TYR A 142 3.23 -9.91 -3.15
N ALA A 143 2.32 -9.11 -2.61
CA ALA A 143 1.32 -8.40 -3.42
C ALA A 143 1.97 -7.34 -4.34
N GLU A 144 2.92 -6.56 -3.83
CA GLU A 144 3.67 -5.61 -4.67
C GLU A 144 4.48 -6.32 -5.75
N CYS A 145 5.08 -7.48 -5.42
CA CYS A 145 5.79 -8.29 -6.39
C CYS A 145 4.86 -8.86 -7.46
N ALA A 146 3.67 -9.32 -7.08
CA ALA A 146 2.67 -9.81 -8.05
C ALA A 146 2.31 -8.72 -9.07
N ILE A 147 2.11 -7.48 -8.62
CA ILE A 147 1.86 -6.32 -9.49
C ILE A 147 3.05 -6.04 -10.41
N SER A 148 4.29 -6.04 -9.86
CA SER A 148 5.50 -5.80 -10.65
C SER A 148 5.70 -6.87 -11.73
N TYR A 149 5.49 -8.15 -11.39
CA TYR A 149 5.63 -9.25 -12.34
C TYR A 149 4.54 -9.18 -13.43
N ALA A 150 3.28 -8.94 -13.07
CA ALA A 150 2.20 -8.79 -14.05
C ALA A 150 2.47 -7.62 -15.02
N GLY A 151 2.85 -6.44 -14.50
CA GLY A 151 3.18 -5.28 -15.34
C GLY A 151 4.44 -5.44 -16.18
N SER A 152 5.33 -6.39 -15.83
CA SER A 152 6.50 -6.78 -16.65
C SER A 152 6.27 -8.03 -17.51
N HIS A 153 5.01 -8.45 -17.68
CA HIS A 153 4.60 -9.61 -18.50
C HIS A 153 5.19 -10.95 -18.05
N ARG A 154 5.39 -11.13 -16.74
CA ARG A 154 5.87 -12.35 -16.10
C ARG A 154 4.72 -13.02 -15.34
N SER A 155 3.74 -13.52 -16.08
CA SER A 155 2.46 -14.00 -15.53
C SER A 155 2.60 -15.16 -14.55
N ASP A 156 3.52 -16.12 -14.78
CA ASP A 156 3.74 -17.25 -13.87
C ASP A 156 4.30 -16.78 -12.52
N ASP A 157 5.28 -15.88 -12.54
CA ASP A 157 5.85 -15.30 -11.33
C ASP A 157 4.80 -14.44 -10.58
N ALA A 158 3.97 -13.71 -11.31
CA ALA A 158 2.88 -12.92 -10.76
C ALA A 158 1.86 -13.82 -10.04
N ALA A 159 1.46 -14.93 -10.66
CA ALA A 159 0.54 -15.88 -10.08
C ALA A 159 1.10 -16.55 -8.81
N GLU A 160 2.38 -16.95 -8.80
CA GLU A 160 3.01 -17.53 -7.60
C GLU A 160 3.14 -16.47 -6.48
N ALA A 161 3.54 -15.23 -6.80
CA ALA A 161 3.59 -14.15 -5.82
C ALA A 161 2.21 -13.85 -5.22
N LEU A 162 1.14 -13.79 -6.03
CA LEU A 162 -0.23 -13.63 -5.55
C LEU A 162 -0.65 -14.79 -4.64
N LYS A 163 -0.31 -16.02 -5.01
CA LYS A 163 -0.58 -17.22 -4.19
C LYS A 163 0.14 -17.12 -2.84
N MET A 164 1.39 -16.63 -2.81
CA MET A 164 2.14 -16.40 -1.57
C MET A 164 1.52 -15.29 -0.73
N ALA A 165 1.09 -14.18 -1.34
CA ALA A 165 0.32 -13.14 -0.64
C ALA A 165 -0.95 -13.72 0.01
N GLY A 166 -1.67 -14.59 -0.70
CA GLY A 166 -2.86 -15.26 -0.20
C GLY A 166 -2.60 -16.25 0.93
N LYS A 167 -1.43 -16.92 0.98
CA LYS A 167 -1.02 -17.79 2.11
C LYS A 167 -0.74 -16.99 3.38
N LYS A 168 -0.29 -15.74 3.25
CA LYS A 168 0.06 -14.85 4.37
C LYS A 168 -1.09 -13.96 4.80
N SER A 169 -2.14 -13.84 3.99
CA SER A 169 -3.32 -13.01 4.23
C SER A 169 -4.62 -13.83 4.11
N ASN A 170 -5.76 -13.15 4.05
CA ASN A 170 -7.05 -13.78 3.77
C ASN A 170 -7.36 -13.73 2.26
N LYS A 171 -7.34 -14.88 1.57
CA LYS A 171 -7.71 -15.01 0.15
C LYS A 171 -9.13 -14.51 -0.19
N LYS A 172 -10.04 -14.50 0.78
CA LYS A 172 -11.40 -13.96 0.63
C LYS A 172 -11.50 -12.49 1.00
N GLY A 173 -10.38 -11.85 1.36
CA GLY A 173 -10.33 -10.45 1.78
C GLY A 173 -10.21 -9.47 0.61
N GLY A 174 -10.60 -8.22 0.86
CA GLY A 174 -10.54 -7.16 -0.15
C GLY A 174 -9.13 -6.88 -0.66
N PHE A 175 -8.12 -7.02 0.18
CA PHE A 175 -6.71 -6.84 -0.22
C PHE A 175 -6.28 -7.83 -1.31
N TYR A 176 -6.58 -9.12 -1.12
CA TYR A 176 -6.25 -10.13 -2.13
C TYR A 176 -7.01 -9.91 -3.44
N ALA A 177 -8.32 -9.64 -3.36
CA ALA A 177 -9.14 -9.36 -4.54
C ALA A 177 -8.65 -8.10 -5.28
N PHE A 178 -8.24 -7.07 -4.56
CA PHE A 178 -7.68 -5.84 -5.13
C PHE A 178 -6.36 -6.10 -5.87
N THR A 179 -5.45 -6.86 -5.27
CA THR A 179 -4.18 -7.22 -5.92
C THR A 179 -4.42 -8.04 -7.19
N ALA A 180 -5.31 -9.05 -7.12
CA ALA A 180 -5.67 -9.87 -8.27
C ALA A 180 -6.33 -9.04 -9.39
N ALA A 181 -7.17 -8.05 -9.02
CA ALA A 181 -7.79 -7.15 -9.99
C ALA A 181 -6.76 -6.28 -10.73
N ILE A 182 -5.76 -5.73 -10.02
CA ILE A 182 -4.67 -4.97 -10.64
C ILE A 182 -3.88 -5.85 -11.61
N MET A 183 -3.59 -7.09 -11.23
CA MET A 183 -2.88 -8.03 -12.10
C MET A 183 -3.67 -8.31 -13.39
N ALA A 184 -4.96 -8.64 -13.28
CA ALA A 184 -5.81 -8.88 -14.44
C ALA A 184 -5.92 -7.63 -15.34
N ASP A 185 -5.97 -6.43 -14.76
CA ASP A 185 -5.95 -5.16 -15.49
C ASP A 185 -4.64 -4.97 -16.27
N LEU A 186 -3.49 -5.22 -15.65
CA LEU A 186 -2.16 -5.13 -16.26
C LEU A 186 -1.95 -6.18 -17.37
N GLU A 187 -2.56 -7.34 -17.23
CA GLU A 187 -2.55 -8.41 -18.24
C GLU A 187 -3.59 -8.17 -19.38
N GLY A 188 -4.36 -7.09 -19.30
CA GLY A 188 -5.35 -6.72 -20.31
C GLY A 188 -6.70 -7.44 -20.20
N ASN A 189 -6.92 -8.22 -19.12
CA ASN A 189 -8.14 -9.00 -18.84
C ASN A 189 -9.22 -8.12 -18.18
N SER A 190 -9.67 -7.06 -18.89
CA SER A 190 -10.56 -6.03 -18.31
C SER A 190 -11.87 -6.58 -17.73
N GLY A 191 -12.42 -7.66 -18.28
CA GLY A 191 -13.65 -8.29 -17.74
C GLY A 191 -13.44 -8.98 -16.39
N GLU A 192 -12.33 -9.71 -16.25
CA GLU A 192 -11.93 -10.32 -14.98
C GLU A 192 -11.55 -9.24 -13.97
N ALA A 193 -10.78 -8.23 -14.39
CA ALA A 193 -10.40 -7.10 -13.57
C ALA A 193 -11.64 -6.39 -12.97
N ASP A 194 -12.69 -6.08 -13.76
CA ASP A 194 -13.91 -5.45 -13.25
C ASP A 194 -14.60 -6.33 -12.20
N SER A 195 -14.73 -7.63 -12.48
CA SER A 195 -15.33 -8.57 -11.54
C SER A 195 -14.59 -8.61 -10.20
N LEU A 196 -13.27 -8.67 -10.23
CA LEU A 196 -12.43 -8.68 -9.03
C LEU A 196 -12.43 -7.32 -8.31
N TYR A 197 -12.43 -6.19 -9.05
CA TYR A 197 -12.57 -4.87 -8.47
C TYR A 197 -13.90 -4.69 -7.75
N ARG A 198 -15.02 -5.19 -8.28
CA ARG A 198 -16.33 -5.15 -7.60
C ARG A 198 -16.31 -5.91 -6.26
N VAL A 199 -15.67 -7.07 -6.22
CA VAL A 199 -15.46 -7.83 -4.97
C VAL A 199 -14.60 -7.02 -4.00
N ALA A 200 -13.49 -6.44 -4.47
CA ALA A 200 -12.59 -5.63 -3.65
C ALA A 200 -13.30 -4.35 -3.13
N GLU A 201 -14.13 -3.69 -3.97
CA GLU A 201 -14.92 -2.51 -3.59
C GLU A 201 -15.86 -2.83 -2.43
N ALA A 202 -16.68 -3.87 -2.56
CA ALA A 202 -17.60 -4.29 -1.51
C ALA A 202 -16.86 -4.55 -0.19
N LYS A 203 -15.72 -5.26 -0.25
CA LYS A 203 -14.88 -5.57 0.93
C LYS A 203 -14.18 -4.34 1.49
N SER A 204 -13.79 -3.38 0.66
CA SER A 204 -13.16 -2.15 1.12
C SER A 204 -14.16 -1.23 1.83
N ILE A 205 -15.40 -1.18 1.37
CA ILE A 205 -16.50 -0.46 2.05
C ILE A 205 -16.84 -1.12 3.38
N GLU A 206 -17.03 -2.45 3.40
CA GLU A 206 -17.26 -3.22 4.63
C GLU A 206 -16.14 -3.00 5.66
N GLY A 207 -14.90 -2.96 5.19
CA GLY A 207 -13.71 -2.76 6.01
C GLY A 207 -13.38 -1.30 6.36
N ASN A 208 -14.18 -0.33 5.92
CA ASN A 208 -13.93 1.11 6.03
C ASN A 208 -12.52 1.51 5.57
N LYS A 209 -12.23 1.22 4.28
CA LYS A 209 -10.93 1.46 3.63
C LYS A 209 -11.05 2.52 2.53
N PRO A 210 -11.21 3.80 2.88
CA PRO A 210 -11.57 4.85 1.93
C PRO A 210 -10.57 5.01 0.78
N TYR A 211 -9.26 4.89 1.05
CA TYR A 211 -8.24 4.98 0.01
C TYR A 211 -8.36 3.84 -1.02
N MET A 212 -8.51 2.60 -0.54
CA MET A 212 -8.68 1.45 -1.43
C MET A 212 -9.96 1.61 -2.26
N THR A 213 -11.07 1.99 -1.63
CA THR A 213 -12.34 2.24 -2.33
C THR A 213 -12.15 3.28 -3.45
N ALA A 214 -11.56 4.44 -3.14
CA ALA A 214 -11.32 5.49 -4.14
C ALA A 214 -10.41 5.02 -5.27
N THR A 215 -9.35 4.27 -4.95
CA THR A 215 -8.44 3.71 -5.96
C THR A 215 -9.14 2.71 -6.87
N ILE A 216 -10.04 1.88 -6.33
CA ILE A 216 -10.84 0.94 -7.12
C ILE A 216 -11.77 1.68 -8.07
N LEU A 217 -12.45 2.73 -7.61
CA LEU A 217 -13.32 3.56 -8.47
C LEU A 217 -12.54 4.14 -9.64
N TYR A 218 -11.33 4.69 -9.37
CA TYR A 218 -10.42 5.16 -10.43
C TYR A 218 -10.07 4.05 -11.42
N LYS A 219 -9.60 2.90 -10.94
CA LYS A 219 -9.19 1.79 -11.80
C LYS A 219 -10.34 1.28 -12.66
N ARG A 220 -11.52 1.09 -12.09
CA ARG A 220 -12.71 0.67 -12.82
C ARG A 220 -13.13 1.70 -13.88
N SER A 221 -13.02 3.01 -13.61
CA SER A 221 -13.34 4.04 -14.60
C SER A 221 -12.46 4.00 -15.85
N LYS A 222 -11.28 3.37 -15.78
CA LYS A 222 -10.31 3.25 -16.88
C LYS A 222 -10.38 1.91 -17.63
N LEU A 223 -11.17 0.95 -17.17
CA LEU A 223 -11.30 -0.34 -17.84
C LEU A 223 -12.00 -0.20 -19.19
N LYS A 224 -11.52 -0.92 -20.19
CA LYS A 224 -12.11 -0.95 -21.54
C LYS A 224 -13.56 -1.46 -21.57
N THR A 225 -13.95 -2.25 -20.57
CA THR A 225 -15.29 -2.83 -20.43
C THR A 225 -16.28 -1.88 -19.75
N THR A 226 -15.83 -0.80 -19.12
CA THR A 226 -16.70 0.15 -18.42
C THR A 226 -17.39 1.07 -19.44
N LYS A 227 -18.71 1.15 -19.38
CA LYS A 227 -19.49 2.03 -20.23
C LYS A 227 -19.22 3.50 -19.88
N ALA A 228 -19.30 4.40 -20.86
CA ALA A 228 -18.96 5.81 -20.69
C ALA A 228 -19.72 6.49 -19.53
N GLU A 229 -21.04 6.22 -19.43
CA GLU A 229 -21.87 6.77 -18.33
C GLU A 229 -21.41 6.26 -16.94
N GLU A 230 -21.13 4.96 -16.81
CA GLU A 230 -20.60 4.37 -15.57
C GLU A 230 -19.20 4.94 -15.28
N ALA A 231 -18.35 5.12 -16.27
CA ALA A 231 -17.01 5.68 -16.11
C ALA A 231 -17.06 7.09 -15.52
N GLU A 232 -17.97 7.95 -16.00
CA GLU A 232 -18.13 9.31 -15.46
C GLU A 232 -18.64 9.33 -14.01
N ASP A 233 -19.59 8.46 -13.63
CA ASP A 233 -20.01 8.29 -12.24
C ASP A 233 -18.84 7.85 -11.35
N LEU A 234 -18.09 6.84 -11.79
CA LEU A 234 -16.93 6.32 -11.06
C LEU A 234 -15.85 7.40 -10.88
N LYS A 235 -15.57 8.20 -11.92
CA LYS A 235 -14.63 9.34 -11.85
C LYS A 235 -15.09 10.38 -10.83
N LEU A 236 -16.36 10.78 -10.86
CA LEU A 236 -16.89 11.76 -9.91
C LEU A 236 -16.80 11.26 -8.47
N ARG A 237 -17.18 10.02 -8.21
CA ARG A 237 -17.09 9.41 -6.88
C ARG A 237 -15.64 9.28 -6.42
N CYS A 238 -14.74 8.88 -7.31
CA CYS A 238 -13.29 8.84 -7.08
C CYS A 238 -12.75 10.21 -6.67
N LYS A 239 -13.04 11.24 -7.48
CA LYS A 239 -12.62 12.61 -7.22
C LYS A 239 -13.06 13.08 -5.84
N ASN A 240 -14.35 12.98 -5.54
CA ASN A 240 -14.91 13.41 -4.26
C ASN A 240 -14.28 12.65 -3.07
N ALA A 241 -14.05 11.35 -3.21
CA ALA A 241 -13.44 10.56 -2.16
C ALA A 241 -12.00 11.01 -1.87
N PHE A 242 -11.19 11.29 -2.89
CA PHE A 242 -9.81 11.78 -2.68
C PHE A 242 -9.77 13.22 -2.18
N GLU A 243 -10.71 14.09 -2.56
CA GLU A 243 -10.85 15.44 -2.00
C GLU A 243 -11.14 15.39 -0.50
N LEU A 244 -12.07 14.55 -0.07
CA LEU A 244 -12.38 14.34 1.36
C LEU A 244 -11.19 13.82 2.17
N MET A 245 -10.29 13.07 1.54
CA MET A 245 -9.06 12.57 2.17
C MET A 245 -7.92 13.59 2.14
N GLY A 246 -8.06 14.73 1.44
CA GLY A 246 -7.00 15.74 1.27
C GLY A 246 -5.88 15.27 0.33
N LEU A 247 -6.22 14.51 -0.73
CA LEU A 247 -5.29 13.97 -1.72
C LEU A 247 -5.52 14.60 -3.10
N PRO A 248 -5.09 15.86 -3.32
CA PRO A 248 -5.45 16.64 -4.51
C PRO A 248 -4.87 16.06 -5.81
N ASN A 249 -3.69 15.45 -5.79
CA ASN A 249 -3.12 14.83 -6.99
C ASN A 249 -3.95 13.63 -7.46
N ASN A 250 -4.42 12.81 -6.50
CA ASN A 250 -5.30 11.69 -6.81
C ASN A 250 -6.68 12.18 -7.30
N SER A 251 -7.22 13.25 -6.71
CA SER A 251 -8.47 13.85 -7.16
C SER A 251 -8.37 14.38 -8.60
N LYS A 252 -7.27 15.07 -8.95
CA LYS A 252 -7.00 15.49 -10.34
C LYS A 252 -6.93 14.31 -11.29
N ARG A 253 -6.21 13.26 -10.92
CA ARG A 253 -6.07 12.03 -11.72
C ARG A 253 -7.43 11.36 -12.00
N CYS A 254 -8.39 11.43 -11.07
CA CYS A 254 -9.74 10.91 -11.30
C CYS A 254 -10.52 11.70 -12.37
N ALA A 255 -10.21 12.98 -12.58
CA ALA A 255 -10.88 13.84 -13.56
C ALA A 255 -10.35 13.67 -14.99
N GLU A 256 -9.20 13.05 -15.15
CA GLU A 256 -8.62 12.68 -16.46
C GLU A 256 -9.33 11.45 -17.05
#